data_67dda357022f8f97d35e81069f5808b6
#
_entry.id   67dda357022f8f97d35e81069f5808b6
#
_cell.length_a   1.000
_cell.length_b   1.000
_cell.length_c   1.000
_cell.angle_alpha   90.00
_cell.angle_beta   90.00
_cell.angle_gamma   90.00
#
_symmetry.space_group_name_H-M   'P 1'
#
loop_
_entity.id
_entity.type
_entity.pdbx_description
1 polymer ?
#
loop_
_entity_poly.entity_id
_entity_poly.type
_entity_poly.pdbx_seq_one_letter_code
_entity_poly.pdbx_strand_id
1 'polypeptide(L)'
;ERGSCKGKYFGNEKLLFMYTWPDVKTIYTALFLEDNIALNCHSSLKFSTSLASNYNQVASELGLESLQIFYPNMEASKNRILPSISSNYSFDKNGVSYGFGLAYGERAPSVSEGYGFYLFNSFDNYDYIGNPEMQNENSLEGSVSIGYKISKFSSKISSSYFRIFNYIVGKPDASLSTMTIGASGVKIYTALDYASIFNVDMNLEYQFTNELKWKGQLVYSYGKDYENRNLPFISPLRYFSSLDYRKGKFSTGINVLGNATQTQFSPYYGEDRTPDFAVLNVDAGYSFAFEKVKCNLKVGIENIFDSYYSTFSDWNNIPRKGRNVFLNLAFSF
;
A
#
# COMPACT_ATOMS: atom_id res chain seq x y z
N GLU A 1 -21.38 -1.15 9.61
CA GLU A 1 -22.13 0.11 9.56
C GLU A 1 -23.12 0.07 8.40
N ARG A 2 -24.39 0.28 8.68
CA ARG A 2 -25.47 0.30 7.67
C ARG A 2 -25.53 1.72 7.08
N GLY A 3 -24.83 1.96 5.98
CA GLY A 3 -24.97 3.18 5.19
C GLY A 3 -26.21 3.11 4.30
N SER A 4 -27.32 3.71 4.68
CA SER A 4 -28.47 3.90 3.78
C SER A 4 -28.45 5.33 3.24
N CYS A 5 -28.23 5.51 1.94
CA CYS A 5 -28.46 6.78 1.26
C CYS A 5 -29.93 6.87 0.82
N LYS A 6 -30.64 7.91 1.27
CA LYS A 6 -31.99 8.24 0.79
C LYS A 6 -31.87 9.25 -0.35
N GLY A 7 -32.05 8.82 -1.58
CA GLY A 7 -32.16 9.70 -2.74
C GLY A 7 -33.64 10.05 -3.03
N LYS A 8 -33.98 11.34 -3.18
CA LYS A 8 -35.27 11.78 -3.74
C LYS A 8 -35.12 11.97 -5.23
N TYR A 9 -35.81 11.17 -6.03
CA TYR A 9 -36.02 11.47 -7.45
C TYR A 9 -37.25 12.37 -7.60
N PHE A 10 -37.10 13.52 -8.28
CA PHE A 10 -38.22 14.37 -8.67
C PHE A 10 -39.03 13.68 -9.76
N GLY A 11 -40.24 13.22 -9.44
CA GLY A 11 -41.18 12.70 -10.43
C GLY A 11 -42.16 11.61 -9.96
N ASN A 12 -41.79 10.75 -9.05
CA ASN A 12 -42.69 9.80 -8.39
C ASN A 12 -42.16 9.50 -6.98
N GLU A 13 -43.01 9.66 -5.99
CA GLU A 13 -42.70 9.62 -4.54
C GLU A 13 -42.30 8.22 -4.00
N LYS A 14 -41.56 7.41 -4.74
CA LYS A 14 -40.97 6.19 -4.22
C LYS A 14 -39.56 6.48 -3.74
N LEU A 15 -39.35 6.44 -2.42
CA LEU A 15 -38.03 6.39 -1.83
C LEU A 15 -37.28 5.15 -2.36
N LEU A 16 -36.27 5.36 -3.18
CA LEU A 16 -35.39 4.29 -3.60
C LEU A 16 -34.34 4.10 -2.49
N PHE A 17 -34.42 2.98 -1.79
CA PHE A 17 -33.37 2.57 -0.86
C PHE A 17 -32.27 1.86 -1.64
N MET A 18 -31.08 2.40 -1.59
CA MET A 18 -29.91 1.79 -2.21
C MET A 18 -28.91 1.40 -1.15
N TYR A 19 -28.46 0.17 -1.20
CA TYR A 19 -27.38 -0.31 -0.34
C TYR A 19 -26.05 -0.19 -1.09
N THR A 20 -25.25 0.80 -0.73
CA THR A 20 -23.86 0.93 -1.24
C THR A 20 -22.95 -0.20 -0.76
N TRP A 21 -23.27 -0.76 0.42
CA TRP A 21 -22.68 -1.97 0.98
C TRP A 21 -23.75 -3.03 1.13
N PRO A 22 -23.86 -4.00 0.22
CA PRO A 22 -24.67 -5.18 0.48
C PRO A 22 -24.05 -5.88 1.70
N ASP A 23 -24.93 -6.38 2.60
CA ASP A 23 -24.49 -7.10 3.81
C ASP A 23 -23.77 -8.38 3.40
N VAL A 24 -22.43 -8.34 3.36
CA VAL A 24 -21.60 -9.47 2.92
C VAL A 24 -20.94 -10.11 4.13
N LYS A 25 -21.23 -11.38 4.34
CA LYS A 25 -20.53 -12.22 5.33
C LYS A 25 -19.34 -12.88 4.67
N THR A 26 -18.17 -12.73 5.31
CA THR A 26 -16.91 -13.36 4.86
C THR A 26 -16.41 -14.34 5.90
N ILE A 27 -16.10 -15.55 5.48
CA ILE A 27 -15.40 -16.56 6.29
C ILE A 27 -14.09 -16.88 5.58
N TYR A 28 -12.99 -16.64 6.29
CA TYR A 28 -11.65 -16.94 5.82
C TYR A 28 -11.01 -17.99 6.72
N THR A 29 -10.53 -19.08 6.12
CA THR A 29 -9.83 -20.16 6.82
C THR A 29 -8.56 -20.49 6.07
N ALA A 30 -7.44 -20.62 6.77
CA ALA A 30 -6.15 -20.92 6.14
C ALA A 30 -5.35 -21.93 6.97
N LEU A 31 -4.61 -22.77 6.25
CA LEU A 31 -3.52 -23.58 6.77
C LEU A 31 -2.21 -23.04 6.22
N PHE A 32 -1.22 -22.92 7.06
CA PHE A 32 0.08 -22.39 6.75
C PHE A 32 1.19 -23.32 7.26
N LEU A 33 2.19 -23.54 6.42
CA LEU A 33 3.39 -24.28 6.74
C LEU A 33 4.62 -23.44 6.36
N GLU A 34 5.56 -23.35 7.27
CA GLU A 34 6.84 -22.69 7.05
C GLU A 34 7.97 -23.54 7.57
N ASP A 35 9.05 -23.65 6.81
CA ASP A 35 10.30 -24.29 7.22
C ASP A 35 11.50 -23.41 6.88
N ASN A 36 12.48 -23.37 7.76
CA ASN A 36 13.71 -22.61 7.60
C ASN A 36 14.92 -23.54 7.75
N ILE A 37 15.46 -23.94 6.62
CA ILE A 37 16.53 -24.92 6.50
C ILE A 37 17.87 -24.19 6.50
N ALA A 38 18.68 -24.40 7.53
CA ALA A 38 20.09 -23.97 7.54
C ALA A 38 20.90 -24.88 6.64
N LEU A 39 21.34 -24.37 5.47
CA LEU A 39 22.18 -25.13 4.55
C LEU A 39 23.62 -25.21 5.04
N ASN A 40 24.11 -24.16 5.65
CA ASN A 40 25.40 -24.06 6.34
C ASN A 40 25.40 -22.83 7.28
N CYS A 41 26.55 -22.50 7.90
CA CYS A 41 26.67 -21.37 8.84
C CYS A 41 26.48 -19.97 8.18
N HIS A 42 26.37 -19.89 6.88
CA HIS A 42 26.27 -18.63 6.11
C HIS A 42 25.03 -18.57 5.22
N SER A 43 24.33 -19.67 5.00
CA SER A 43 23.21 -19.71 4.08
C SER A 43 22.02 -20.49 4.63
N SER A 44 20.84 -20.01 4.33
CA SER A 44 19.58 -20.64 4.66
C SER A 44 18.61 -20.60 3.50
N LEU A 45 17.71 -21.57 3.48
CA LEU A 45 16.56 -21.64 2.58
C LEU A 45 15.30 -21.62 3.40
N LYS A 46 14.47 -20.62 3.20
CA LYS A 46 13.14 -20.52 3.80
C LYS A 46 12.11 -20.94 2.76
N PHE A 47 11.27 -21.88 3.12
CA PHE A 47 10.16 -22.36 2.32
C PHE A 47 8.86 -22.08 3.05
N SER A 48 7.84 -21.56 2.36
CA SER A 48 6.52 -21.34 2.94
C SER A 48 5.44 -21.73 1.95
N THR A 49 4.37 -22.32 2.45
CA THR A 49 3.17 -22.65 1.64
C THR A 49 1.92 -22.41 2.47
N SER A 50 0.85 -22.00 1.83
CA SER A 50 -0.46 -21.94 2.44
C SER A 50 -1.56 -22.34 1.49
N LEU A 51 -2.65 -22.80 2.07
CA LEU A 51 -3.91 -23.05 1.37
C LEU A 51 -5.03 -22.40 2.18
N ALA A 52 -5.70 -21.42 1.56
CA ALA A 52 -6.81 -20.74 2.22
C ALA A 52 -8.12 -20.93 1.44
N SER A 53 -9.23 -20.83 2.16
CA SER A 53 -10.59 -20.75 1.63
C SER A 53 -11.17 -19.39 2.03
N ASN A 54 -11.72 -18.68 1.06
CA ASN A 54 -12.44 -17.44 1.24
C ASN A 54 -13.87 -17.62 0.74
N TYR A 55 -14.81 -17.68 1.69
CA TYR A 55 -16.24 -17.79 1.43
C TYR A 55 -16.90 -16.42 1.66
N ASN A 56 -17.59 -15.91 0.63
CA ASN A 56 -18.38 -14.69 0.71
C ASN A 56 -19.85 -15.01 0.46
N GLN A 57 -20.75 -14.38 1.21
CA GLN A 57 -22.19 -14.50 1.03
C GLN A 57 -22.84 -13.13 1.16
N VAL A 58 -23.61 -12.72 0.16
CA VAL A 58 -24.49 -11.56 0.22
C VAL A 58 -25.73 -11.96 1.03
N ALA A 59 -25.87 -11.41 2.23
CA ALA A 59 -26.96 -11.75 3.16
C ALA A 59 -28.20 -10.86 2.99
N SER A 60 -28.06 -9.70 2.32
CA SER A 60 -29.17 -8.77 2.05
C SER A 60 -29.81 -9.09 0.71
N GLU A 61 -31.12 -9.37 0.68
CA GLU A 61 -31.88 -9.58 -0.54
C GLU A 61 -31.84 -8.35 -1.46
N LEU A 62 -32.07 -7.15 -0.92
CA LEU A 62 -31.96 -5.90 -1.68
C LEU A 62 -30.55 -5.62 -2.19
N GLY A 63 -29.53 -6.03 -1.45
CA GLY A 63 -28.12 -5.94 -1.90
C GLY A 63 -27.83 -6.88 -3.06
N LEU A 64 -28.38 -8.09 -3.02
CA LEU A 64 -28.27 -9.06 -4.10
C LEU A 64 -28.98 -8.57 -5.37
N GLU A 65 -30.24 -8.12 -5.23
CA GLU A 65 -31.04 -7.57 -6.34
C GLU A 65 -30.34 -6.36 -6.99
N SER A 66 -29.73 -5.48 -6.19
CA SER A 66 -28.97 -4.32 -6.69
C SER A 66 -27.79 -4.74 -7.58
N LEU A 67 -27.01 -5.73 -7.14
CA LEU A 67 -25.90 -6.26 -7.92
C LEU A 67 -26.37 -7.03 -9.15
N GLN A 68 -27.51 -7.73 -9.08
CA GLN A 68 -28.10 -8.48 -10.21
C GLN A 68 -28.60 -7.59 -11.34
N ILE A 69 -28.75 -6.25 -11.12
CA ILE A 69 -28.96 -5.29 -12.20
C ILE A 69 -27.79 -5.32 -13.20
N PHE A 70 -26.56 -5.46 -12.71
CA PHE A 70 -25.35 -5.53 -13.54
C PHE A 70 -24.92 -6.96 -13.84
N TYR A 71 -25.19 -7.90 -12.94
CA TYR A 71 -24.75 -9.29 -12.98
C TYR A 71 -25.94 -10.24 -12.75
N PRO A 72 -26.86 -10.39 -13.73
CA PRO A 72 -28.12 -11.10 -13.53
C PRO A 72 -27.97 -12.57 -13.09
N ASN A 73 -26.86 -13.20 -13.43
CA ASN A 73 -26.58 -14.60 -13.14
C ASN A 73 -25.73 -14.83 -11.90
N MET A 74 -25.42 -13.77 -11.13
CA MET A 74 -24.59 -13.93 -9.93
C MET A 74 -25.31 -14.74 -8.85
N GLU A 75 -24.58 -15.65 -8.22
CA GLU A 75 -25.03 -16.35 -7.03
C GLU A 75 -24.85 -15.51 -5.77
N ALA A 76 -25.71 -15.73 -4.78
CA ALA A 76 -25.62 -15.04 -3.50
C ALA A 76 -24.33 -15.37 -2.71
N SER A 77 -23.68 -16.50 -3.02
CA SER A 77 -22.46 -16.91 -2.33
C SER A 77 -21.39 -17.41 -3.31
N LYS A 78 -20.14 -17.25 -2.93
CA LYS A 78 -18.99 -17.72 -3.70
C LYS A 78 -17.88 -18.18 -2.76
N ASN A 79 -17.36 -19.38 -3.01
CA ASN A 79 -16.16 -19.89 -2.33
C ASN A 79 -14.96 -19.85 -3.27
N ARG A 80 -13.82 -19.41 -2.78
CA ARG A 80 -12.56 -19.33 -3.51
C ARG A 80 -11.45 -20.02 -2.74
N ILE A 81 -10.66 -20.81 -3.44
CA ILE A 81 -9.45 -21.44 -2.90
C ILE A 81 -8.25 -20.58 -3.29
N LEU A 82 -7.37 -20.31 -2.33
CA LEU A 82 -6.27 -19.37 -2.46
C LEU A 82 -4.97 -20.09 -2.06
N PRO A 83 -4.29 -20.75 -3.00
CA PRO A 83 -2.97 -21.33 -2.75
C PRO A 83 -1.89 -20.25 -2.72
N SER A 84 -0.84 -20.49 -1.92
CA SER A 84 0.41 -19.75 -2.02
C SER A 84 1.60 -20.65 -1.75
N ILE A 85 2.73 -20.32 -2.38
CA ILE A 85 4.01 -20.98 -2.18
C ILE A 85 5.13 -19.96 -2.36
N SER A 86 6.14 -20.02 -1.52
CA SER A 86 7.34 -19.19 -1.67
C SER A 86 8.60 -19.92 -1.25
N SER A 87 9.71 -19.53 -1.85
CA SER A 87 11.05 -19.99 -1.51
C SER A 87 11.99 -18.79 -1.49
N ASN A 88 12.76 -18.64 -0.40
CA ASN A 88 13.70 -17.56 -0.22
C ASN A 88 15.05 -18.12 0.20
N TYR A 89 16.07 -17.95 -0.62
CA TYR A 89 17.46 -18.23 -0.29
C TYR A 89 18.11 -16.98 0.27
N SER A 90 18.89 -17.12 1.34
CA SER A 90 19.70 -16.05 1.92
C SER A 90 21.13 -16.53 2.21
N PHE A 91 22.07 -15.63 1.97
CA PHE A 91 23.48 -15.82 2.28
C PHE A 91 24.02 -14.57 2.99
N ASP A 92 24.81 -14.76 4.04
CA ASP A 92 25.52 -13.70 4.76
C ASP A 92 26.89 -14.20 5.21
N LYS A 93 27.94 -13.55 4.73
CA LYS A 93 29.32 -13.84 5.11
C LYS A 93 30.23 -12.63 4.96
N ASN A 94 30.99 -12.32 6.01
CA ASN A 94 32.02 -11.27 5.99
C ASN A 94 31.50 -9.90 5.53
N GLY A 95 30.25 -9.57 5.90
CA GLY A 95 29.62 -8.31 5.54
C GLY A 95 29.06 -8.26 4.12
N VAL A 96 29.11 -9.35 3.36
CA VAL A 96 28.40 -9.50 2.09
C VAL A 96 27.17 -10.36 2.31
N SER A 97 26.01 -9.86 1.92
CA SER A 97 24.77 -10.61 1.95
C SER A 97 24.08 -10.58 0.59
N TYR A 98 23.45 -11.67 0.21
CA TYR A 98 22.55 -11.71 -0.94
C TYR A 98 21.38 -12.64 -0.70
N GLY A 99 20.28 -12.34 -1.36
CA GLY A 99 19.06 -13.13 -1.27
C GLY A 99 18.38 -13.24 -2.62
N PHE A 100 17.69 -14.37 -2.82
CA PHE A 100 16.86 -14.65 -3.98
C PHE A 100 15.54 -15.20 -3.50
N GLY A 101 14.45 -14.66 -4.02
CA GLY A 101 13.10 -15.11 -3.68
C GLY A 101 12.29 -15.40 -4.94
N LEU A 102 11.47 -16.45 -4.85
CA LEU A 102 10.41 -16.76 -5.80
C LEU A 102 9.15 -17.03 -5.02
N ALA A 103 8.02 -16.44 -5.47
CA ALA A 103 6.74 -16.66 -4.84
C ALA A 103 5.62 -16.73 -5.87
N TYR A 104 4.61 -17.50 -5.54
CA TYR A 104 3.30 -17.51 -6.18
C TYR A 104 2.25 -17.38 -5.09
N GLY A 105 1.19 -16.60 -5.34
CA GLY A 105 0.09 -16.47 -4.42
C GLY A 105 -1.16 -15.96 -5.10
N GLU A 106 -2.31 -16.34 -4.54
CA GLU A 106 -3.61 -15.89 -4.98
C GLU A 106 -4.32 -15.07 -3.90
N ARG A 107 -5.07 -14.06 -4.33
CA ARG A 107 -6.03 -13.35 -3.49
C ARG A 107 -7.43 -13.34 -4.11
N ALA A 108 -8.43 -13.42 -3.26
CA ALA A 108 -9.80 -13.13 -3.67
C ALA A 108 -9.99 -11.62 -3.88
N PRO A 109 -10.92 -11.18 -4.75
CA PRO A 109 -11.41 -9.80 -4.71
C PRO A 109 -11.88 -9.46 -3.30
N SER A 110 -11.56 -8.25 -2.83
CA SER A 110 -12.09 -7.72 -1.58
C SER A 110 -13.61 -7.55 -1.65
N VAL A 111 -14.26 -7.31 -0.51
CA VAL A 111 -15.72 -7.07 -0.48
C VAL A 111 -16.10 -5.86 -1.33
N SER A 112 -15.30 -4.80 -1.33
CA SER A 112 -15.53 -3.62 -2.18
C SER A 112 -15.39 -3.94 -3.66
N GLU A 113 -14.33 -4.68 -4.02
CA GLU A 113 -14.05 -5.05 -5.41
C GLU A 113 -15.10 -6.02 -5.98
N GLY A 114 -15.60 -6.94 -5.15
CA GLY A 114 -16.58 -7.94 -5.57
C GLY A 114 -18.03 -7.51 -5.45
N TYR A 115 -18.37 -6.69 -4.46
CA TYR A 115 -19.75 -6.47 -4.06
C TYR A 115 -20.15 -5.02 -3.75
N GLY A 116 -19.24 -4.04 -3.87
CA GLY A 116 -19.56 -2.63 -3.70
C GLY A 116 -20.59 -2.17 -4.74
N PHE A 117 -21.57 -1.35 -4.35
CA PHE A 117 -22.58 -0.84 -5.28
C PHE A 117 -22.66 0.67 -5.18
N TYR A 118 -22.16 1.39 -6.19
CA TYR A 118 -21.96 2.84 -6.19
C TYR A 118 -21.27 3.32 -4.90
N LEU A 119 -20.22 2.59 -4.52
CA LEU A 119 -19.42 2.90 -3.35
C LEU A 119 -18.54 4.11 -3.66
N PHE A 120 -18.88 5.26 -3.07
CA PHE A 120 -18.09 6.47 -3.29
C PHE A 120 -16.71 6.35 -2.67
N ASN A 121 -15.69 6.58 -3.48
CA ASN A 121 -14.31 6.65 -3.05
C ASN A 121 -13.83 8.11 -3.05
N SER A 122 -13.66 8.66 -1.85
CA SER A 122 -13.23 10.05 -1.67
C SER A 122 -11.78 10.32 -2.11
N PHE A 123 -10.97 9.29 -2.34
CA PHE A 123 -9.58 9.46 -2.78
C PHE A 123 -9.51 9.93 -4.23
N ASP A 124 -10.34 9.39 -5.12
CA ASP A 124 -10.34 9.72 -6.53
C ASP A 124 -11.66 10.33 -7.02
N ASN A 125 -12.59 10.52 -6.09
CA ASN A 125 -13.89 11.15 -6.34
C ASN A 125 -14.79 10.39 -7.33
N TYR A 126 -14.68 9.04 -7.38
CA TYR A 126 -15.52 8.19 -8.21
C TYR A 126 -16.46 7.32 -7.39
N ASP A 127 -17.64 7.02 -7.95
CA ASP A 127 -18.47 5.92 -7.50
C ASP A 127 -17.94 4.60 -8.06
N TYR A 128 -17.86 3.55 -7.24
CA TYR A 128 -17.35 2.24 -7.64
C TYR A 128 -18.44 1.18 -7.61
N ILE A 129 -18.46 0.35 -8.67
CA ILE A 129 -19.31 -0.84 -8.74
C ILE A 129 -18.42 -2.06 -8.70
N GLY A 130 -18.71 -2.97 -7.77
CA GLY A 130 -18.04 -4.25 -7.62
C GLY A 130 -18.42 -5.21 -8.74
N ASN A 131 -17.55 -6.21 -8.97
CA ASN A 131 -17.81 -7.26 -9.92
C ASN A 131 -17.64 -8.64 -9.24
N PRO A 132 -18.74 -9.34 -8.89
CA PRO A 132 -18.71 -10.64 -8.21
C PRO A 132 -18.21 -11.77 -9.13
N GLU A 133 -18.23 -11.57 -10.45
CA GLU A 133 -17.85 -12.58 -11.43
C GLU A 133 -16.33 -12.70 -11.62
N MET A 134 -15.55 -11.71 -11.14
CA MET A 134 -14.10 -11.73 -11.24
C MET A 134 -13.50 -13.02 -10.67
N GLN A 135 -12.43 -13.48 -11.30
CA GLN A 135 -11.57 -14.56 -10.80
C GLN A 135 -10.64 -14.06 -9.71
N ASN A 136 -9.92 -14.98 -9.06
CA ASN A 136 -8.85 -14.63 -8.16
C ASN A 136 -7.75 -13.88 -8.91
N GLU A 137 -7.21 -12.86 -8.28
CA GLU A 137 -5.95 -12.27 -8.72
C GLU A 137 -4.82 -13.18 -8.28
N ASN A 138 -3.87 -13.48 -9.17
CA ASN A 138 -2.74 -14.32 -8.86
C ASN A 138 -1.43 -13.67 -9.30
N SER A 139 -0.39 -13.82 -8.49
CA SER A 139 0.89 -13.15 -8.67
C SER A 139 2.04 -14.14 -8.69
N LEU A 140 2.92 -13.96 -9.67
CA LEU A 140 4.28 -14.51 -9.67
C LEU A 140 5.25 -13.40 -9.28
N GLU A 141 6.07 -13.64 -8.28
CA GLU A 141 7.10 -12.73 -7.81
C GLU A 141 8.48 -13.34 -7.96
N GLY A 142 9.43 -12.55 -8.48
CA GLY A 142 10.85 -12.79 -8.39
C GLY A 142 11.52 -11.64 -7.65
N SER A 143 12.36 -11.94 -6.66
CA SER A 143 13.07 -10.93 -5.88
C SER A 143 14.56 -11.24 -5.73
N VAL A 144 15.35 -10.17 -5.68
CA VAL A 144 16.79 -10.23 -5.42
C VAL A 144 17.18 -9.16 -4.42
N SER A 145 18.15 -9.45 -3.56
CA SER A 145 18.73 -8.46 -2.67
C SER A 145 20.24 -8.65 -2.58
N ILE A 146 20.97 -7.54 -2.50
CA ILE A 146 22.40 -7.51 -2.26
C ILE A 146 22.67 -6.51 -1.16
N GLY A 147 23.42 -6.94 -0.16
CA GLY A 147 23.86 -6.10 0.95
C GLY A 147 25.37 -6.13 1.09
N TYR A 148 25.93 -5.02 1.48
CA TYR A 148 27.35 -4.88 1.76
C TYR A 148 27.54 -4.06 3.02
N LYS A 149 28.28 -4.60 3.97
CA LYS A 149 28.58 -3.92 5.24
C LYS A 149 30.08 -4.06 5.56
N ILE A 150 30.74 -2.92 5.63
CA ILE A 150 32.15 -2.86 6.00
C ILE A 150 32.37 -1.71 6.97
N SER A 151 32.96 -2.00 8.13
CA SER A 151 33.32 -0.97 9.13
C SER A 151 32.18 0.06 9.35
N LYS A 152 32.29 1.23 8.74
CA LYS A 152 31.40 2.39 8.91
C LYS A 152 30.33 2.49 7.83
N PHE A 153 30.39 1.70 6.79
CA PHE A 153 29.45 1.76 5.66
C PHE A 153 28.56 0.51 5.58
N SER A 154 27.29 0.71 5.33
CA SER A 154 26.32 -0.34 5.03
C SER A 154 25.46 0.07 3.85
N SER A 155 25.27 -0.82 2.90
CA SER A 155 24.33 -0.65 1.79
C SER A 155 23.50 -1.91 1.59
N LYS A 156 22.23 -1.73 1.22
CA LYS A 156 21.36 -2.82 0.79
C LYS A 156 20.53 -2.34 -0.39
N ILE A 157 20.54 -3.11 -1.46
CA ILE A 157 19.67 -2.92 -2.62
C ILE A 157 18.78 -4.15 -2.71
N SER A 158 17.48 -3.93 -2.81
CA SER A 158 16.48 -4.98 -3.03
C SER A 158 15.65 -4.63 -4.25
N SER A 159 15.36 -5.61 -5.09
CA SER A 159 14.52 -5.45 -6.26
C SER A 159 13.53 -6.60 -6.34
N SER A 160 12.31 -6.30 -6.75
CA SER A 160 11.28 -7.31 -7.01
C SER A 160 10.55 -7.02 -8.31
N TYR A 161 10.15 -8.08 -8.98
CA TYR A 161 9.31 -8.05 -10.17
C TYR A 161 8.10 -8.95 -9.95
N PHE A 162 6.93 -8.38 -10.19
CA PHE A 162 5.65 -9.06 -10.11
C PHE A 162 5.02 -9.15 -11.48
N ARG A 163 4.54 -10.35 -11.84
CA ARG A 163 3.60 -10.57 -12.91
C ARG A 163 2.28 -10.99 -12.29
N ILE A 164 1.29 -10.12 -12.38
CA ILE A 164 0.01 -10.30 -11.70
C ILE A 164 -1.06 -10.54 -12.77
N PHE A 165 -1.65 -11.73 -12.78
CA PHE A 165 -2.74 -12.10 -13.66
C PHE A 165 -4.09 -11.79 -13.01
N ASN A 166 -5.09 -11.50 -13.81
CA ASN A 166 -6.39 -11.02 -13.35
C ASN A 166 -6.26 -9.80 -12.43
N TYR A 167 -5.33 -8.88 -12.74
CA TYR A 167 -5.07 -7.69 -11.93
C TYR A 167 -6.33 -6.84 -11.79
N ILE A 168 -6.78 -6.64 -10.54
CA ILE A 168 -8.05 -5.96 -10.25
C ILE A 168 -7.82 -4.46 -10.19
N VAL A 169 -8.57 -3.72 -11.02
CA VAL A 169 -8.51 -2.25 -11.08
C VAL A 169 -9.90 -1.66 -11.33
N GLY A 170 -10.16 -0.47 -10.81
CA GLY A 170 -11.36 0.30 -11.15
C GLY A 170 -11.18 0.99 -12.50
N LYS A 171 -11.97 0.59 -13.51
CA LYS A 171 -11.95 1.18 -14.85
C LYS A 171 -13.10 2.16 -15.01
N PRO A 172 -12.86 3.43 -15.42
CA PRO A 172 -13.93 4.39 -15.67
C PRO A 172 -14.89 3.91 -16.76
N ASP A 173 -16.19 4.05 -16.51
CA ASP A 173 -17.26 3.76 -17.46
C ASP A 173 -18.13 5.01 -17.68
N ALA A 174 -17.98 5.63 -18.85
CA ALA A 174 -18.70 6.84 -19.21
C ALA A 174 -20.19 6.61 -19.55
N SER A 175 -20.62 5.36 -19.68
CA SER A 175 -22.04 5.04 -19.94
C SER A 175 -22.91 5.13 -18.69
N LEU A 176 -22.28 5.12 -17.50
CA LEU A 176 -22.97 5.13 -16.22
C LEU A 176 -23.01 6.54 -15.61
N SER A 177 -24.17 6.89 -15.05
CA SER A 177 -24.33 8.16 -14.32
C SER A 177 -23.94 7.98 -12.85
N THR A 178 -23.30 8.99 -12.28
CA THR A 178 -22.94 9.02 -10.85
C THR A 178 -24.20 9.03 -9.98
N MET A 179 -24.11 8.40 -8.82
CA MET A 179 -25.15 8.46 -7.79
C MET A 179 -24.75 9.39 -6.65
N THR A 180 -23.46 9.55 -6.41
CA THR A 180 -22.96 10.52 -5.44
C THR A 180 -22.90 11.92 -6.06
N ILE A 181 -23.49 12.90 -5.37
CA ILE A 181 -23.46 14.30 -5.82
C ILE A 181 -22.02 14.80 -5.81
N GLY A 182 -21.53 15.28 -6.95
CA GLY A 182 -20.18 15.81 -7.12
C GLY A 182 -19.12 14.74 -7.42
N ALA A 183 -19.49 13.47 -7.58
CA ALA A 183 -18.55 12.45 -8.06
C ALA A 183 -18.13 12.73 -9.50
N SER A 184 -16.87 12.45 -9.84
CA SER A 184 -16.26 12.67 -11.15
C SER A 184 -16.71 11.67 -12.22
N GLY A 185 -17.28 10.54 -11.83
CA GLY A 185 -17.74 9.47 -12.71
C GLY A 185 -17.97 8.17 -11.98
N VAL A 186 -18.21 7.11 -12.74
CA VAL A 186 -18.37 5.75 -12.23
C VAL A 186 -17.22 4.87 -12.71
N LYS A 187 -16.70 4.01 -11.83
CA LYS A 187 -15.73 2.97 -12.16
C LYS A 187 -16.32 1.60 -11.85
N ILE A 188 -16.10 0.65 -12.75
CA ILE A 188 -16.42 -0.76 -12.52
C ILE A 188 -15.11 -1.49 -12.22
N TYR A 189 -15.09 -2.30 -11.17
CA TYR A 189 -13.95 -3.18 -10.93
C TYR A 189 -13.86 -4.25 -12.01
N THR A 190 -12.69 -4.35 -12.60
CA THR A 190 -12.40 -5.23 -13.73
C THR A 190 -11.10 -5.97 -13.49
N ALA A 191 -11.05 -7.24 -13.82
CA ALA A 191 -9.81 -8.01 -13.87
C ALA A 191 -9.15 -7.83 -15.23
N LEU A 192 -7.95 -7.27 -15.27
CA LEU A 192 -7.12 -7.16 -16.47
C LEU A 192 -6.41 -8.49 -16.71
N ASP A 193 -6.08 -8.82 -17.96
CA ASP A 193 -5.35 -10.05 -18.31
C ASP A 193 -4.09 -10.20 -17.45
N TYR A 194 -3.29 -9.16 -17.38
CA TYR A 194 -2.18 -9.07 -16.45
C TYR A 194 -1.69 -7.63 -16.23
N ALA A 195 -0.95 -7.47 -15.14
CA ALA A 195 -0.12 -6.29 -14.87
C ALA A 195 1.31 -6.72 -14.52
N SER A 196 2.25 -5.83 -14.72
CA SER A 196 3.65 -6.03 -14.34
C SER A 196 4.08 -4.87 -13.45
N ILE A 197 4.68 -5.19 -12.29
CA ILE A 197 5.18 -4.19 -11.35
C ILE A 197 6.65 -4.51 -11.05
N PHE A 198 7.50 -3.50 -11.15
CA PHE A 198 8.91 -3.57 -10.80
C PHE A 198 9.22 -2.58 -9.67
N ASN A 199 9.88 -3.03 -8.62
CA ASN A 199 10.26 -2.21 -7.49
C ASN A 199 11.77 -2.31 -7.23
N VAL A 200 12.35 -1.19 -6.81
CA VAL A 200 13.73 -1.12 -6.29
C VAL A 200 13.72 -0.29 -5.01
N ASP A 201 14.35 -0.82 -3.97
CA ASP A 201 14.62 -0.14 -2.72
C ASP A 201 16.13 -0.15 -2.47
N MET A 202 16.69 1.02 -2.20
CA MET A 202 18.11 1.19 -1.89
C MET A 202 18.25 1.88 -0.54
N ASN A 203 18.95 1.23 0.38
CA ASN A 203 19.24 1.74 1.72
C ASN A 203 20.75 1.91 1.87
N LEU A 204 21.17 3.07 2.35
CA LEU A 204 22.56 3.44 2.61
C LEU A 204 22.71 3.94 4.02
N GLU A 205 23.77 3.54 4.70
CA GLU A 205 24.15 4.07 6.00
C GLU A 205 25.65 4.32 6.06
N TYR A 206 26.04 5.44 6.64
CA TYR A 206 27.45 5.77 6.89
C TYR A 206 27.64 6.34 8.27
N GLN A 207 28.50 5.70 9.06
CA GLN A 207 28.89 6.14 10.40
C GLN A 207 30.13 7.04 10.31
N PHE A 208 29.98 8.37 10.32
CA PHE A 208 31.11 9.30 10.27
C PHE A 208 31.99 9.20 11.51
N THR A 209 31.33 9.27 12.68
CA THR A 209 31.95 9.10 14.00
C THR A 209 31.07 8.18 14.84
N ASN A 210 31.47 7.88 16.08
CA ASN A 210 30.63 7.10 17.00
C ASN A 210 29.30 7.79 17.31
N GLU A 211 29.28 9.12 17.18
CA GLU A 211 28.13 9.97 17.49
C GLU A 211 27.31 10.38 16.27
N LEU A 212 27.93 10.46 15.06
CA LEU A 212 27.32 11.02 13.87
C LEU A 212 27.09 9.94 12.81
N LYS A 213 25.85 9.76 12.41
CA LYS A 213 25.40 8.77 11.43
C LYS A 213 24.56 9.43 10.33
N TRP A 214 24.83 9.06 9.10
CA TRP A 214 23.99 9.38 7.94
C TRP A 214 23.22 8.15 7.49
N LYS A 215 21.96 8.36 7.04
CA LYS A 215 21.13 7.36 6.35
C LYS A 215 20.54 7.95 5.10
N GLY A 216 20.48 7.14 4.05
CA GLY A 216 19.82 7.48 2.79
C GLY A 216 18.93 6.33 2.34
N GLN A 217 17.77 6.65 1.76
CA GLN A 217 16.88 5.67 1.13
C GLN A 217 16.36 6.24 -0.18
N LEU A 218 16.33 5.38 -1.21
CA LEU A 218 15.67 5.62 -2.49
C LEU A 218 14.71 4.47 -2.76
N VAL A 219 13.48 4.80 -3.16
CA VAL A 219 12.45 3.81 -3.53
C VAL A 219 11.89 4.19 -4.89
N TYR A 220 11.96 3.26 -5.83
CA TYR A 220 11.44 3.40 -7.17
C TYR A 220 10.47 2.27 -7.49
N SER A 221 9.33 2.63 -8.09
CA SER A 221 8.33 1.68 -8.56
C SER A 221 7.93 1.99 -9.99
N TYR A 222 7.66 0.96 -10.76
CA TYR A 222 7.23 1.04 -12.15
C TYR A 222 6.15 -0.01 -12.40
N GLY A 223 5.03 0.38 -12.99
CA GLY A 223 3.91 -0.53 -13.22
C GLY A 223 3.22 -0.30 -14.55
N LYS A 224 2.93 -1.39 -15.27
CA LYS A 224 2.22 -1.40 -16.56
C LYS A 224 1.17 -2.50 -16.61
N ASP A 225 0.07 -2.19 -17.28
CA ASP A 225 -0.91 -3.19 -17.67
C ASP A 225 -0.51 -3.94 -18.97
N TYR A 226 -1.34 -4.89 -19.39
CA TYR A 226 -1.13 -5.72 -20.58
C TYR A 226 -1.11 -4.93 -21.90
N GLU A 227 -1.67 -3.73 -21.94
CA GLU A 227 -1.64 -2.80 -23.08
C GLU A 227 -0.52 -1.74 -22.95
N ASN A 228 0.41 -1.94 -22.03
CA ASN A 228 1.54 -1.04 -21.76
C ASN A 228 1.13 0.37 -21.24
N ARG A 229 -0.09 0.50 -20.67
CA ARG A 229 -0.51 1.73 -19.99
C ARG A 229 0.02 1.74 -18.56
N ASN A 230 0.22 2.94 -18.00
CA ASN A 230 0.61 3.07 -16.61
C ASN A 230 -0.49 2.53 -15.68
N LEU A 231 -0.10 1.81 -14.64
CA LEU A 231 -1.01 1.42 -13.56
C LEU A 231 -1.26 2.61 -12.63
N PRO A 232 -2.46 2.73 -12.06
CA PRO A 232 -2.72 3.72 -11.03
C PRO A 232 -2.01 3.33 -9.71
N PHE A 233 -1.79 4.32 -8.84
CA PHE A 233 -1.16 4.17 -7.51
C PHE A 233 0.30 3.70 -7.52
N ILE A 234 1.00 3.81 -8.64
CA ILE A 234 2.43 3.57 -8.69
C ILE A 234 3.17 4.78 -8.15
N SER A 235 3.92 4.57 -7.07
CA SER A 235 4.69 5.63 -6.42
C SER A 235 5.75 6.21 -7.36
N PRO A 236 5.89 7.55 -7.46
CA PRO A 236 7.06 8.17 -8.08
C PRO A 236 8.34 7.82 -7.29
N LEU A 237 9.50 8.17 -7.83
CA LEU A 237 10.76 8.03 -7.09
C LEU A 237 10.66 8.80 -5.77
N ARG A 238 10.77 8.09 -4.65
CA ARG A 238 10.80 8.64 -3.29
C ARG A 238 12.22 8.62 -2.75
N TYR A 239 12.55 9.62 -1.96
CA TYR A 239 13.83 9.71 -1.29
C TYR A 239 13.68 10.14 0.17
N PHE A 240 14.60 9.65 0.97
CA PHE A 240 14.79 10.04 2.35
C PHE A 240 16.29 10.17 2.63
N SER A 241 16.70 11.20 3.38
CA SER A 241 18.06 11.33 3.88
C SER A 241 18.02 11.90 5.29
N SER A 242 18.75 11.32 6.22
CA SER A 242 18.89 11.84 7.57
C SER A 242 20.34 11.92 8.01
N LEU A 243 20.63 12.90 8.85
CA LEU A 243 21.85 13.04 9.60
C LEU A 243 21.51 13.06 11.10
N ASP A 244 21.90 12.00 11.78
CA ASP A 244 21.59 11.76 13.19
C ASP A 244 22.86 11.94 14.05
N TYR A 245 22.81 12.79 15.05
CA TYR A 245 23.87 12.97 16.03
C TYR A 245 23.39 12.53 17.42
N ARG A 246 24.19 11.71 18.09
CA ARG A 246 23.92 11.26 19.46
C ARG A 246 25.18 11.26 20.30
N LYS A 247 25.17 11.98 21.43
CA LYS A 247 26.26 12.01 22.40
C LYS A 247 25.71 11.95 23.81
N GLY A 248 26.03 10.88 24.54
CA GLY A 248 25.52 10.66 25.88
C GLY A 248 24.00 10.69 25.95
N LYS A 249 23.42 11.64 26.66
CA LYS A 249 21.97 11.81 26.84
C LYS A 249 21.31 12.68 25.76
N PHE A 250 22.09 13.35 24.94
CA PHE A 250 21.61 14.27 23.92
C PHE A 250 21.57 13.59 22.55
N SER A 251 20.50 13.85 21.78
CA SER A 251 20.36 13.46 20.38
C SER A 251 19.76 14.60 19.58
N THR A 252 20.14 14.71 18.31
CA THR A 252 19.50 15.62 17.36
C THR A 252 19.54 14.99 15.97
N GLY A 253 18.54 15.27 15.17
CA GLY A 253 18.40 14.78 13.81
C GLY A 253 17.91 15.88 12.88
N ILE A 254 18.44 15.86 11.67
CA ILE A 254 17.92 16.61 10.54
C ILE A 254 17.60 15.61 9.45
N ASN A 255 16.39 15.67 8.86
CA ASN A 255 16.04 14.80 7.76
C ASN A 255 15.25 15.53 6.68
N VAL A 256 15.45 15.08 5.46
CA VAL A 256 14.68 15.48 4.29
C VAL A 256 13.99 14.25 3.71
N LEU A 257 12.74 14.41 3.37
CA LEU A 257 11.96 13.41 2.64
C LEU A 257 11.20 14.08 1.49
N GLY A 258 10.96 13.32 0.45
CA GLY A 258 10.23 13.83 -0.70
C GLY A 258 10.04 12.79 -1.79
N ASN A 259 9.44 13.25 -2.88
CA ASN A 259 9.36 12.51 -4.13
C ASN A 259 9.68 13.39 -5.33
N ALA A 260 10.16 12.77 -6.39
CA ALA A 260 10.24 13.40 -7.70
C ALA A 260 8.83 13.58 -8.29
N THR A 261 8.70 14.46 -9.28
CA THR A 261 7.46 14.60 -10.04
C THR A 261 7.02 13.24 -10.59
N GLN A 262 5.74 12.91 -10.44
CA GLN A 262 5.16 11.70 -11.02
C GLN A 262 5.01 11.88 -12.53
N THR A 263 5.86 11.21 -13.31
CA THR A 263 5.81 11.24 -14.78
C THR A 263 5.03 10.06 -15.35
N GLN A 264 4.78 9.02 -14.55
CA GLN A 264 4.13 7.77 -14.95
C GLN A 264 2.81 7.57 -14.20
N PHE A 265 1.99 8.60 -14.16
CA PHE A 265 0.61 8.52 -13.66
C PHE A 265 -0.32 7.92 -14.72
N SER A 266 -1.53 7.54 -14.31
CA SER A 266 -2.47 6.80 -15.13
C SER A 266 -3.78 7.54 -15.40
N PRO A 267 -3.82 8.50 -16.37
CA PRO A 267 -5.06 9.20 -16.71
C PRO A 267 -6.16 8.27 -17.21
N TYR A 268 -5.79 7.16 -17.85
CA TYR A 268 -6.75 6.15 -18.33
C TYR A 268 -7.57 5.55 -17.18
N TYR A 269 -6.96 5.39 -16.00
CA TYR A 269 -7.63 4.91 -14.79
C TYR A 269 -8.10 6.06 -13.88
N GLY A 270 -8.10 7.31 -14.38
CA GLY A 270 -8.61 8.49 -13.67
C GLY A 270 -7.67 9.01 -12.59
N GLU A 271 -6.37 8.78 -12.72
CA GLU A 271 -5.35 9.30 -11.80
C GLU A 271 -4.80 10.65 -12.31
N ASP A 272 -4.65 11.60 -11.39
CA ASP A 272 -4.01 12.88 -11.65
C ASP A 272 -2.51 12.83 -11.32
N ARG A 273 -1.78 13.75 -11.97
CA ARG A 273 -0.35 13.90 -11.74
C ARG A 273 -0.07 14.47 -10.36
N THR A 274 0.81 13.82 -9.59
CA THR A 274 1.33 14.35 -8.33
C THR A 274 2.60 15.17 -8.56
N PRO A 275 2.69 16.42 -8.05
CA PRO A 275 3.91 17.22 -8.13
C PRO A 275 5.02 16.65 -7.25
N ASP A 276 6.26 17.08 -7.49
CA ASP A 276 7.37 16.82 -6.59
C ASP A 276 7.26 17.65 -5.33
N PHE A 277 7.89 17.16 -4.27
CA PHE A 277 8.07 17.92 -3.03
C PHE A 277 9.33 17.49 -2.29
N ALA A 278 9.79 18.39 -1.42
CA ALA A 278 10.82 18.12 -0.41
C ALA A 278 10.42 18.78 0.91
N VAL A 279 10.46 17.99 1.99
CA VAL A 279 10.13 18.44 3.34
C VAL A 279 11.33 18.25 4.25
N LEU A 280 11.77 19.31 4.90
CA LEU A 280 12.85 19.29 5.87
C LEU A 280 12.28 19.29 7.29
N ASN A 281 12.79 18.35 8.11
CA ASN A 281 12.43 18.20 9.51
C ASN A 281 13.68 18.24 10.38
N VAL A 282 13.55 18.79 11.59
CA VAL A 282 14.61 18.83 12.61
C VAL A 282 14.03 18.43 13.95
N ASP A 283 14.78 17.62 14.69
CA ASP A 283 14.42 17.26 16.05
C ASP A 283 15.63 17.25 16.98
N ALA A 284 15.35 17.41 18.26
CA ALA A 284 16.30 17.26 19.36
C ALA A 284 15.68 16.47 20.50
N GLY A 285 16.48 15.62 21.12
CA GLY A 285 16.06 14.78 22.21
C GLY A 285 17.04 14.79 23.39
N TYR A 286 16.50 14.61 24.58
CA TYR A 286 17.28 14.46 25.79
C TYR A 286 16.74 13.30 26.63
N SER A 287 17.62 12.34 26.95
CA SER A 287 17.28 11.17 27.79
C SER A 287 17.83 11.39 29.20
N PHE A 288 16.96 11.28 30.20
CA PHE A 288 17.36 11.34 31.59
C PHE A 288 16.69 10.22 32.39
N ALA A 289 17.31 9.85 33.50
CA ALA A 289 16.75 8.85 34.40
C ALA A 289 16.55 9.50 35.76
N PHE A 290 15.42 9.23 36.36
CA PHE A 290 15.09 9.60 37.72
C PHE A 290 14.72 8.31 38.47
N GLU A 291 15.57 7.89 39.40
CA GLU A 291 15.46 6.59 40.09
C GLU A 291 15.31 5.41 39.12
N LYS A 292 14.15 4.75 39.10
CA LYS A 292 13.83 3.61 38.23
C LYS A 292 13.16 3.99 36.92
N VAL A 293 12.80 5.28 36.75
CA VAL A 293 12.09 5.79 35.59
C VAL A 293 13.07 6.40 34.59
N LYS A 294 13.09 5.89 33.37
CA LYS A 294 13.80 6.53 32.25
C LYS A 294 12.82 7.44 31.52
N CYS A 295 13.22 8.69 31.30
CA CYS A 295 12.43 9.67 30.58
C CYS A 295 13.18 10.11 29.31
N ASN A 296 12.48 10.09 28.18
CA ASN A 296 12.97 10.59 26.90
C ASN A 296 12.09 11.77 26.47
N LEU A 297 12.66 12.95 26.48
CA LEU A 297 12.04 14.15 25.92
C LEU A 297 12.50 14.32 24.48
N LYS A 298 11.57 14.52 23.55
CA LYS A 298 11.85 14.83 22.15
C LYS A 298 11.00 16.02 21.71
N VAL A 299 11.65 17.02 21.15
CA VAL A 299 11.02 18.20 20.54
C VAL A 299 11.42 18.26 19.07
N GLY A 300 10.56 18.73 18.21
CA GLY A 300 10.92 18.86 16.81
C GLY A 300 9.97 19.75 16.03
N ILE A 301 10.43 20.09 14.84
CA ILE A 301 9.68 20.85 13.84
C ILE A 301 9.67 20.03 12.57
N GLU A 302 8.48 19.66 12.13
CA GLU A 302 8.22 19.02 10.84
C GLU A 302 7.88 20.10 9.82
N ASN A 303 8.31 19.90 8.57
CA ASN A 303 8.05 20.82 7.46
C ASN A 303 8.45 22.28 7.81
N ILE A 304 9.74 22.48 8.14
CA ILE A 304 10.26 23.78 8.62
C ILE A 304 9.91 24.93 7.67
N PHE A 305 9.94 24.68 6.36
CA PHE A 305 9.68 25.70 5.34
C PHE A 305 8.21 25.91 5.04
N ASP A 306 7.30 25.18 5.74
CA ASP A 306 5.86 25.24 5.52
C ASP A 306 5.47 24.97 4.06
N SER A 307 6.17 24.01 3.45
CA SER A 307 5.93 23.62 2.06
C SER A 307 4.53 23.04 1.92
N TYR A 308 3.78 23.54 0.94
CA TYR A 308 2.50 22.96 0.54
C TYR A 308 2.76 21.73 -0.34
N TYR A 309 2.29 20.56 0.04
CA TYR A 309 2.52 19.34 -0.70
C TYR A 309 1.43 18.30 -0.49
N SER A 310 1.28 17.44 -1.49
CA SER A 310 0.48 16.20 -1.44
C SER A 310 1.34 15.03 -1.89
N THR A 311 0.94 13.80 -1.57
CA THR A 311 1.63 12.60 -2.01
C THR A 311 0.83 11.89 -3.11
N PHE A 312 1.44 10.95 -3.82
CA PHE A 312 0.77 10.19 -4.91
C PHE A 312 -0.45 9.40 -4.43
N SER A 313 -0.58 9.15 -3.13
CA SER A 313 -1.75 8.51 -2.52
C SER A 313 -2.81 9.49 -2.04
N ASP A 314 -2.54 10.79 -2.13
CA ASP A 314 -3.50 11.85 -1.78
C ASP A 314 -4.19 12.34 -3.07
N TRP A 315 -5.03 11.51 -3.65
CA TRP A 315 -5.78 11.87 -4.83
C TRP A 315 -6.62 13.12 -4.56
N ASN A 316 -6.97 13.86 -5.60
CA ASN A 316 -7.46 15.23 -5.50
C ASN A 316 -6.47 16.22 -4.87
N ASN A 317 -5.18 15.84 -4.78
CA ASN A 317 -4.12 16.68 -4.26
C ASN A 317 -4.43 17.30 -2.89
N ILE A 318 -5.13 16.56 -2.01
CA ILE A 318 -5.40 17.00 -0.64
C ILE A 318 -4.07 17.25 0.06
N PRO A 319 -3.82 18.47 0.55
CA PRO A 319 -2.53 18.80 1.12
C PRO A 319 -2.27 18.08 2.44
N ARG A 320 -1.02 17.69 2.63
CA ARG A 320 -0.51 17.24 3.92
C ARG A 320 -0.34 18.44 4.86
N LYS A 321 -0.17 18.16 6.17
CA LYS A 321 0.03 19.22 7.17
C LYS A 321 1.24 20.08 6.83
N GLY A 322 1.07 21.38 7.01
CA GLY A 322 2.15 22.37 6.93
C GLY A 322 3.13 22.26 8.10
N ARG A 323 3.80 23.34 8.45
CA ARG A 323 4.72 23.37 9.58
C ARG A 323 4.04 22.91 10.86
N ASN A 324 4.65 21.94 11.52
CA ASN A 324 4.14 21.35 12.75
C ASN A 324 5.25 21.29 13.82
N VAL A 325 4.96 21.78 15.01
CA VAL A 325 5.85 21.66 16.17
C VAL A 325 5.30 20.57 17.08
N PHE A 326 6.15 19.67 17.53
CA PHE A 326 5.75 18.60 18.43
C PHE A 326 6.65 18.49 19.65
N LEU A 327 6.05 18.02 20.72
CA LEU A 327 6.71 17.61 21.96
C LEU A 327 6.28 16.18 22.27
N ASN A 328 7.25 15.29 22.45
CA ASN A 328 7.00 13.91 22.87
C ASN A 328 7.75 13.63 24.17
N LEU A 329 7.06 13.02 25.14
CA LEU A 329 7.60 12.64 26.43
C LEU A 329 7.28 11.16 26.67
N ALA A 330 8.31 10.31 26.69
CA ALA A 330 8.16 8.88 26.88
C ALA A 330 8.80 8.44 28.21
N PHE A 331 8.06 7.68 29.00
CA PHE A 331 8.51 7.11 30.27
C PHE A 331 8.63 5.59 30.15
N SER A 332 9.71 5.02 30.69
CA SER A 332 9.93 3.59 30.83
C SER A 332 10.23 3.27 32.30
N PHE A 333 9.50 2.31 32.86
CA PHE A 333 9.58 1.89 34.26
C PHE A 333 10.34 0.56 34.40
#